data_f63ca8f5f92561f23906fc692f405f20
#
_entry.id   f63ca8f5f92561f23906fc692f405f20
#
_cell.length_a   1.000
_cell.length_b   1.000
_cell.length_c   1.000
_cell.angle_alpha   90.00
_cell.angle_beta   90.00
_cell.angle_gamma   90.00
#
_symmetry.space_group_name_H-M   'P 1'
#
loop_
_entity.id
_entity.type
_entity.pdbx_description
1 polymer ?
#
loop_
_entity_poly.entity_id
_entity_poly.type
_entity_poly.pdbx_seq_one_letter_code
_entity_poly.pdbx_strand_id
1 'polypeptide(L)'
;MRRTLLVYLVSLAAFFGPFTQTLYSPLLPELAKKLQASQDAVNLSISIYPIFFACMQLVYGPLLDRYGRRKMLLIGFMFYVCATIGVALSDTVTQLIIFRALQAMGVAVGSVAAITIIGDLFEGQKRGRSMGIYQMLVALGPGLGPVVGGIVGQHYGVDHLFWLLFAVSLSFWLILFLGLPETWTLRVNGGQFRLQQMTAVLTHRIGLAIVVLGSVQYAVFYTLLVLLPNILIEGYDLTPSGIGWLFMPISVCIVIGSMIGGRLQEYFKAKKLLLLLAALNMMSILLFVVTASLSISTLAISLAIFGLTLGLSLPVQITILADEMPNHRASATGVYNFFRYVWMTIGPMAGTFFYRFGYKIEFLVFVLIFIAVLFFMCSRFFGTTKGSRSMGA
;
A
#
# COMPACT_ATOMS: atom_id res chain seq x y z
N MET A 1 -24.68 17.80 -5.80
CA MET A 1 -24.39 16.44 -5.24
C MET A 1 -24.19 16.56 -3.72
N ARG A 2 -24.73 15.65 -2.90
CA ARG A 2 -24.50 15.70 -1.44
C ARG A 2 -23.00 15.52 -1.16
N ARG A 3 -22.40 16.36 -0.29
CA ARG A 3 -20.96 16.31 0.04
C ARG A 3 -20.46 14.91 0.45
N THR A 4 -21.32 14.14 1.11
CA THR A 4 -21.01 12.75 1.50
C THR A 4 -20.82 11.83 0.27
N LEU A 5 -21.67 11.94 -0.76
CA LEU A 5 -21.54 11.16 -1.99
C LEU A 5 -20.22 11.47 -2.71
N LEU A 6 -19.78 12.73 -2.67
CA LEU A 6 -18.51 13.15 -3.23
C LEU A 6 -17.32 12.49 -2.52
N VAL A 7 -17.38 12.35 -1.17
CA VAL A 7 -16.33 11.62 -0.42
C VAL A 7 -16.22 10.17 -0.89
N TYR A 8 -17.34 9.46 -1.02
CA TYR A 8 -17.31 8.08 -1.53
C TYR A 8 -16.78 8.00 -2.94
N LEU A 9 -17.18 8.92 -3.82
CA LEU A 9 -16.76 8.94 -5.21
C LEU A 9 -15.23 9.12 -5.36
N VAL A 10 -14.65 10.12 -4.66
CA VAL A 10 -13.20 10.34 -4.74
C VAL A 10 -12.41 9.26 -4.00
N SER A 11 -12.97 8.69 -2.93
CA SER A 11 -12.34 7.60 -2.20
C SER A 11 -12.34 6.29 -3.00
N LEU A 12 -13.38 6.04 -3.82
CA LEU A 12 -13.40 4.95 -4.79
C LEU A 12 -12.36 5.15 -5.90
N ALA A 13 -12.13 6.38 -6.36
CA ALA A 13 -11.03 6.65 -7.30
C ALA A 13 -9.66 6.25 -6.71
N ALA A 14 -9.47 6.50 -5.42
CA ALA A 14 -8.25 6.09 -4.71
C ALA A 14 -8.16 4.58 -4.47
N PHE A 15 -9.30 3.92 -4.24
CA PHE A 15 -9.40 2.46 -4.07
C PHE A 15 -8.87 1.69 -5.26
N PHE A 16 -9.08 2.19 -6.49
CA PHE A 16 -8.61 1.53 -7.71
C PHE A 16 -7.10 1.28 -7.72
N GLY A 17 -6.29 2.13 -7.07
CA GLY A 17 -4.84 1.97 -7.00
C GLY A 17 -4.44 0.63 -6.37
N PRO A 18 -4.63 0.42 -5.07
CA PRO A 18 -4.27 -0.82 -4.39
C PRO A 18 -5.12 -2.03 -4.85
N PHE A 19 -6.36 -1.84 -5.28
CA PHE A 19 -7.18 -2.91 -5.86
C PHE A 19 -6.57 -3.45 -7.15
N THR A 20 -6.27 -2.58 -8.11
CA THR A 20 -5.66 -2.97 -9.40
C THR A 20 -4.27 -3.58 -9.20
N GLN A 21 -3.51 -3.08 -8.23
CA GLN A 21 -2.18 -3.58 -7.94
C GLN A 21 -2.16 -5.07 -7.63
N THR A 22 -3.13 -5.55 -6.84
CA THR A 22 -3.16 -6.92 -6.31
C THR A 22 -4.15 -7.83 -7.04
N LEU A 23 -4.94 -7.29 -7.98
CA LEU A 23 -6.06 -7.97 -8.64
C LEU A 23 -5.69 -9.35 -9.19
N TYR A 24 -4.58 -9.47 -9.90
CA TYR A 24 -4.20 -10.72 -10.56
C TYR A 24 -3.11 -11.50 -9.81
N SER A 25 -2.81 -11.15 -8.56
CA SER A 25 -1.80 -11.86 -7.78
C SER A 25 -2.05 -13.38 -7.66
N PRO A 26 -3.30 -13.89 -7.53
CA PRO A 26 -3.56 -15.34 -7.51
C PRO A 26 -3.28 -16.04 -8.85
N LEU A 27 -3.21 -15.27 -9.94
CA LEU A 27 -3.07 -15.77 -11.31
C LEU A 27 -1.63 -15.63 -11.84
N LEU A 28 -0.67 -15.21 -11.03
CA LEU A 28 0.72 -15.01 -11.47
C LEU A 28 1.33 -16.27 -12.12
N PRO A 29 1.17 -17.49 -11.55
CA PRO A 29 1.69 -18.70 -12.17
C PRO A 29 1.01 -19.03 -13.50
N GLU A 30 -0.30 -18.80 -13.64
CA GLU A 30 -1.03 -18.97 -14.89
C GLU A 30 -0.56 -17.98 -15.95
N LEU A 31 -0.37 -16.72 -15.56
CA LEU A 31 0.11 -15.65 -16.43
C LEU A 31 1.54 -15.91 -16.92
N ALA A 32 2.41 -16.48 -16.08
CA ALA A 32 3.75 -16.90 -16.47
C ALA A 32 3.73 -17.97 -17.57
N LYS A 33 2.86 -18.96 -17.43
CA LYS A 33 2.65 -20.00 -18.45
C LYS A 33 2.10 -19.40 -19.75
N LYS A 34 1.10 -18.53 -19.67
CA LYS A 34 0.48 -17.90 -20.83
C LYS A 34 1.45 -17.05 -21.63
N LEU A 35 2.24 -16.22 -20.96
CA LEU A 35 3.21 -15.30 -21.59
C LEU A 35 4.56 -15.98 -21.91
N GLN A 36 4.69 -17.30 -21.65
CA GLN A 36 5.93 -18.06 -21.80
C GLN A 36 7.13 -17.37 -21.16
N ALA A 37 6.90 -16.79 -19.97
CA ALA A 37 7.86 -15.97 -19.24
C ALA A 37 8.28 -16.64 -17.92
N SER A 38 9.44 -16.23 -17.40
CA SER A 38 9.87 -16.67 -16.08
C SER A 38 8.94 -16.11 -15.00
N GLN A 39 8.76 -16.84 -13.89
CA GLN A 39 7.98 -16.38 -12.75
C GLN A 39 8.52 -15.05 -12.20
N ASP A 40 9.84 -14.88 -12.20
CA ASP A 40 10.51 -13.64 -11.76
C ASP A 40 10.08 -12.43 -12.59
N ALA A 41 9.98 -12.59 -13.91
CA ALA A 41 9.58 -11.52 -14.83
C ALA A 41 8.11 -11.13 -14.63
N VAL A 42 7.23 -12.11 -14.37
CA VAL A 42 5.83 -11.84 -14.08
C VAL A 42 5.65 -11.21 -12.70
N ASN A 43 6.38 -11.66 -11.69
CA ASN A 43 6.39 -11.06 -10.36
C ASN A 43 6.84 -9.58 -10.41
N LEU A 44 7.76 -9.24 -11.32
CA LEU A 44 8.19 -7.86 -11.55
C LEU A 44 7.02 -6.97 -12.02
N SER A 45 6.03 -7.50 -12.75
CA SER A 45 4.87 -6.73 -13.21
C SER A 45 4.00 -6.21 -12.06
N ILE A 46 3.92 -6.92 -10.92
CA ILE A 46 3.30 -6.41 -9.69
C ILE A 46 4.24 -5.47 -8.94
N SER A 47 5.53 -5.86 -8.85
CA SER A 47 6.51 -5.14 -8.03
C SER A 47 6.85 -3.76 -8.58
N ILE A 48 6.79 -3.56 -9.90
CA ILE A 48 7.08 -2.26 -10.53
C ILE A 48 5.99 -1.21 -10.27
N TYR A 49 4.76 -1.64 -10.05
CA TYR A 49 3.60 -0.78 -9.91
C TYR A 49 3.71 0.24 -8.75
N PRO A 50 4.09 -0.13 -7.51
CA PRO A 50 4.16 0.82 -6.40
C PRO A 50 5.16 1.95 -6.60
N ILE A 51 6.28 1.71 -7.29
CA ILE A 51 7.29 2.76 -7.49
C ILE A 51 6.78 3.84 -8.45
N PHE A 52 6.14 3.45 -9.57
CA PHE A 52 5.55 4.40 -10.51
C PHE A 52 4.35 5.12 -9.88
N PHE A 53 3.55 4.41 -9.07
CA PHE A 53 2.48 4.99 -8.29
C PHE A 53 2.99 6.06 -7.32
N ALA A 54 4.07 5.79 -6.58
CA ALA A 54 4.69 6.71 -5.64
C ALA A 54 5.29 7.95 -6.33
N CYS A 55 6.02 7.75 -7.42
CA CYS A 55 6.61 8.85 -8.20
C CYS A 55 5.52 9.81 -8.70
N MET A 56 4.42 9.26 -9.22
CA MET A 56 3.34 10.08 -9.76
C MET A 56 2.53 10.79 -8.68
N GLN A 57 2.46 10.29 -7.45
CA GLN A 57 1.85 11.04 -6.36
C GLN A 57 2.57 12.38 -6.09
N LEU A 58 3.90 12.42 -6.23
CA LEU A 58 4.68 13.65 -6.10
C LEU A 58 4.38 14.64 -7.24
N VAL A 59 4.14 14.13 -8.44
CA VAL A 59 3.84 14.93 -9.64
C VAL A 59 2.39 15.46 -9.61
N TYR A 60 1.43 14.62 -9.20
CA TYR A 60 0.01 15.01 -9.19
C TYR A 60 -0.33 16.08 -8.15
N GLY A 61 0.41 16.20 -7.05
CA GLY A 61 0.17 17.27 -6.08
C GLY A 61 0.19 18.66 -6.74
N PRO A 62 1.33 19.11 -7.30
CA PRO A 62 1.42 20.39 -8.01
C PRO A 62 0.48 20.52 -9.23
N LEU A 63 0.23 19.42 -9.96
CA LEU A 63 -0.65 19.45 -11.13
C LEU A 63 -2.11 19.70 -10.72
N LEU A 64 -2.60 19.07 -9.64
CA LEU A 64 -3.93 19.30 -9.08
C LEU A 64 -4.10 20.75 -8.61
N ASP A 65 -3.05 21.32 -8.00
CA ASP A 65 -3.08 22.72 -7.55
C ASP A 65 -3.08 23.71 -8.71
N ARG A 66 -2.38 23.40 -9.80
CA ARG A 66 -2.26 24.30 -10.95
C ARG A 66 -3.45 24.21 -11.93
N TYR A 67 -3.93 22.99 -12.21
CA TYR A 67 -4.87 22.75 -13.31
C TYR A 67 -6.29 22.40 -12.85
N GLY A 68 -6.52 22.30 -11.53
CA GLY A 68 -7.81 21.96 -10.94
C GLY A 68 -7.98 20.49 -10.64
N ARG A 69 -8.79 20.18 -9.61
CA ARG A 69 -8.95 18.84 -9.06
C ARG A 69 -9.69 17.90 -10.02
N ARG A 70 -10.81 18.38 -10.57
CA ARG A 70 -11.65 17.62 -11.50
C ARG A 70 -10.90 17.29 -12.79
N LYS A 71 -10.29 18.30 -13.42
CA LYS A 71 -9.60 18.13 -14.69
C LYS A 71 -8.46 17.11 -14.59
N MET A 72 -7.61 17.24 -13.57
CA MET A 72 -6.47 16.34 -13.41
C MET A 72 -6.90 14.92 -13.03
N LEU A 73 -7.95 14.76 -12.19
CA LEU A 73 -8.47 13.43 -11.88
C LEU A 73 -9.02 12.74 -13.12
N LEU A 74 -9.76 13.45 -13.97
CA LEU A 74 -10.31 12.88 -15.20
C LEU A 74 -9.22 12.50 -16.21
N ILE A 75 -8.20 13.36 -16.40
CA ILE A 75 -7.09 13.06 -17.31
C ILE A 75 -6.28 11.87 -16.82
N GLY A 76 -5.86 11.86 -15.55
CA GLY A 76 -5.05 10.77 -15.01
C GLY A 76 -5.81 9.45 -14.97
N PHE A 77 -7.11 9.48 -14.62
CA PHE A 77 -7.92 8.26 -14.61
C PHE A 77 -8.23 7.75 -16.03
N MET A 78 -8.40 8.63 -17.03
CA MET A 78 -8.50 8.22 -18.44
C MET A 78 -7.20 7.55 -18.90
N PHE A 79 -6.03 8.12 -18.53
CA PHE A 79 -4.75 7.50 -18.82
C PHE A 79 -4.63 6.10 -18.21
N TYR A 80 -5.12 5.91 -16.98
CA TYR A 80 -5.24 4.60 -16.35
C TYR A 80 -6.14 3.64 -17.16
N VAL A 81 -7.31 4.09 -17.63
CA VAL A 81 -8.23 3.29 -18.47
C VAL A 81 -7.54 2.87 -19.78
N CYS A 82 -6.86 3.78 -20.46
CA CYS A 82 -6.12 3.45 -21.67
C CYS A 82 -4.97 2.46 -21.43
N ALA A 83 -4.24 2.63 -20.33
CA ALA A 83 -3.18 1.68 -19.94
C ALA A 83 -3.77 0.29 -19.59
N THR A 84 -4.99 0.23 -19.06
CA THR A 84 -5.68 -1.04 -18.77
C THR A 84 -6.00 -1.82 -20.06
N ILE A 85 -6.35 -1.13 -21.17
CA ILE A 85 -6.47 -1.77 -22.50
C ILE A 85 -5.13 -2.38 -22.90
N GLY A 86 -4.03 -1.63 -22.72
CA GLY A 86 -2.69 -2.13 -23.03
C GLY A 86 -2.32 -3.38 -22.23
N VAL A 87 -2.70 -3.45 -20.93
CA VAL A 87 -2.53 -4.66 -20.12
C VAL A 87 -3.34 -5.83 -20.68
N ALA A 88 -4.61 -5.59 -21.08
CA ALA A 88 -5.49 -6.63 -21.62
C ALA A 88 -5.00 -7.18 -22.98
N LEU A 89 -4.30 -6.36 -23.75
CA LEU A 89 -3.76 -6.70 -25.09
C LEU A 89 -2.27 -7.13 -25.03
N SER A 90 -1.71 -7.34 -23.84
CA SER A 90 -0.30 -7.72 -23.71
C SER A 90 -0.05 -9.19 -24.05
N ASP A 91 0.73 -9.45 -25.10
CA ASP A 91 1.16 -10.78 -25.54
C ASP A 91 2.55 -11.16 -24.99
N THR A 92 3.27 -10.21 -24.42
CA THR A 92 4.61 -10.43 -23.84
C THR A 92 4.70 -9.86 -22.42
N VAL A 93 5.58 -10.45 -21.59
CA VAL A 93 5.81 -9.95 -20.23
C VAL A 93 6.35 -8.52 -20.22
N THR A 94 7.14 -8.13 -21.21
CA THR A 94 7.67 -6.76 -21.34
C THR A 94 6.55 -5.75 -21.56
N GLN A 95 5.60 -6.05 -22.47
CA GLN A 95 4.41 -5.21 -22.69
C GLN A 95 3.59 -5.12 -21.40
N LEU A 96 3.35 -6.24 -20.71
CA LEU A 96 2.66 -6.26 -19.44
C LEU A 96 3.33 -5.34 -18.42
N ILE A 97 4.65 -5.43 -18.21
CA ILE A 97 5.40 -4.59 -17.27
C ILE A 97 5.27 -3.10 -17.63
N ILE A 98 5.42 -2.75 -18.91
CA ILE A 98 5.30 -1.36 -19.38
C ILE A 98 3.90 -0.82 -19.11
N PHE A 99 2.85 -1.54 -19.54
CA PHE A 99 1.48 -1.09 -19.33
C PHE A 99 1.06 -1.07 -17.87
N ARG A 100 1.61 -1.95 -17.02
CA ARG A 100 1.44 -1.92 -15.58
C ARG A 100 2.07 -0.68 -14.94
N ALA A 101 3.25 -0.27 -15.39
CA ALA A 101 3.86 0.98 -14.96
C ALA A 101 2.99 2.20 -15.36
N LEU A 102 2.53 2.25 -16.62
CA LEU A 102 1.63 3.30 -17.10
C LEU A 102 0.30 3.31 -16.35
N GLN A 103 -0.27 2.14 -16.07
CA GLN A 103 -1.50 1.98 -15.29
C GLN A 103 -1.34 2.55 -13.86
N ALA A 104 -0.21 2.27 -13.20
CA ALA A 104 0.12 2.83 -11.89
C ALA A 104 0.24 4.36 -11.93
N MET A 105 0.91 4.88 -12.98
CA MET A 105 1.04 6.32 -13.18
C MET A 105 -0.32 7.01 -13.29
N GLY A 106 -1.25 6.43 -14.06
CA GLY A 106 -2.57 7.02 -14.25
C GLY A 106 -3.42 7.02 -12.98
N VAL A 107 -3.53 5.88 -12.30
CA VAL A 107 -4.42 5.72 -11.14
C VAL A 107 -3.93 6.44 -9.88
N ALA A 108 -2.65 6.78 -9.81
CA ALA A 108 -2.07 7.49 -8.66
C ALA A 108 -2.76 8.85 -8.39
N VAL A 109 -3.32 9.47 -9.41
CA VAL A 109 -4.11 10.71 -9.28
C VAL A 109 -5.27 10.56 -8.30
N GLY A 110 -5.91 9.38 -8.25
CA GLY A 110 -7.06 9.10 -7.41
C GLY A 110 -6.80 9.35 -5.93
N SER A 111 -5.66 8.86 -5.41
CA SER A 111 -5.29 9.03 -4.00
C SER A 111 -5.00 10.50 -3.66
N VAL A 112 -4.24 11.19 -4.51
CA VAL A 112 -3.87 12.59 -4.27
C VAL A 112 -5.10 13.50 -4.38
N ALA A 113 -5.94 13.30 -5.41
CA ALA A 113 -7.17 14.05 -5.60
C ALA A 113 -8.16 13.83 -4.45
N ALA A 114 -8.34 12.60 -3.97
CA ALA A 114 -9.24 12.30 -2.86
C ALA A 114 -8.85 13.06 -1.59
N ILE A 115 -7.58 12.99 -1.19
CA ILE A 115 -7.07 13.68 -0.01
C ILE A 115 -7.24 15.19 -0.15
N THR A 116 -6.93 15.74 -1.33
CA THR A 116 -7.02 17.17 -1.60
C THR A 116 -8.46 17.65 -1.59
N ILE A 117 -9.37 16.97 -2.30
CA ILE A 117 -10.80 17.33 -2.38
C ILE A 117 -11.46 17.23 -0.99
N ILE A 118 -11.16 16.18 -0.21
CA ILE A 118 -11.65 16.05 1.17
C ILE A 118 -11.11 17.21 2.02
N GLY A 119 -9.84 17.56 1.85
CA GLY A 119 -9.23 18.70 2.54
C GLY A 119 -9.84 20.06 2.19
N ASP A 120 -10.25 20.26 0.93
CA ASP A 120 -10.88 21.49 0.44
C ASP A 120 -12.34 21.65 0.94
N LEU A 121 -13.07 20.54 1.10
CA LEU A 121 -14.50 20.52 1.39
C LEU A 121 -14.87 20.44 2.87
N PHE A 122 -13.96 19.93 3.71
CA PHE A 122 -14.25 19.65 5.11
C PHE A 122 -13.15 20.16 6.03
N GLU A 123 -13.57 20.61 7.22
CA GLU A 123 -12.69 21.06 8.30
C GLU A 123 -12.96 20.31 9.60
N GLY A 124 -11.98 20.32 10.51
CA GLY A 124 -12.11 19.76 11.86
C GLY A 124 -12.56 18.30 11.87
N GLN A 125 -13.53 17.97 12.71
CA GLN A 125 -14.03 16.62 12.94
C GLN A 125 -14.66 15.97 11.67
N LYS A 126 -15.32 16.78 10.82
CA LYS A 126 -15.92 16.29 9.57
C LYS A 126 -14.84 15.84 8.57
N ARG A 127 -13.70 16.54 8.52
CA ARG A 127 -12.53 16.13 7.72
C ARG A 127 -11.98 14.79 8.21
N GLY A 128 -11.82 14.63 9.53
CA GLY A 128 -11.36 13.37 10.12
C GLY A 128 -12.25 12.18 9.75
N ARG A 129 -13.58 12.33 9.84
CA ARG A 129 -14.56 11.31 9.45
C ARG A 129 -14.48 10.95 7.95
N SER A 130 -14.35 11.97 7.08
CA SER A 130 -14.23 11.76 5.63
C SER A 130 -12.92 11.07 5.25
N MET A 131 -11.82 11.43 5.92
CA MET A 131 -10.52 10.73 5.77
C MET A 131 -10.58 9.29 6.28
N GLY A 132 -11.37 9.00 7.31
CA GLY A 132 -11.63 7.63 7.76
C GLY A 132 -12.31 6.78 6.68
N ILE A 133 -13.31 7.31 5.95
CA ILE A 133 -13.94 6.63 4.82
C ILE A 133 -12.93 6.36 3.70
N TYR A 134 -12.11 7.35 3.37
CA TYR A 134 -11.03 7.21 2.39
C TYR A 134 -10.07 6.08 2.78
N GLN A 135 -9.55 6.08 4.01
CA GLN A 135 -8.61 5.06 4.47
C GLN A 135 -9.22 3.66 4.49
N MET A 136 -10.49 3.54 4.90
CA MET A 136 -11.22 2.27 4.90
C MET A 136 -11.29 1.68 3.48
N LEU A 137 -11.68 2.48 2.48
CA LEU A 137 -11.80 2.02 1.10
C LEU A 137 -10.43 1.64 0.52
N VAL A 138 -9.40 2.47 0.73
CA VAL A 138 -8.04 2.17 0.26
C VAL A 138 -7.49 0.89 0.89
N ALA A 139 -7.75 0.65 2.18
CA ALA A 139 -7.29 -0.55 2.89
C ALA A 139 -7.99 -1.84 2.45
N LEU A 140 -9.20 -1.74 1.89
CA LEU A 140 -9.92 -2.90 1.33
C LEU A 140 -9.35 -3.36 -0.02
N GLY A 141 -8.65 -2.48 -0.75
CA GLY A 141 -8.13 -2.77 -2.08
C GLY A 141 -7.28 -4.04 -2.15
N PRO A 142 -6.21 -4.15 -1.34
CA PRO A 142 -5.32 -5.32 -1.35
C PRO A 142 -5.99 -6.65 -1.02
N GLY A 143 -7.13 -6.63 -0.30
CA GLY A 143 -7.89 -7.84 0.00
C GLY A 143 -8.90 -8.20 -1.06
N LEU A 144 -9.67 -7.22 -1.52
CA LEU A 144 -10.71 -7.45 -2.54
C LEU A 144 -10.10 -7.76 -3.92
N GLY A 145 -8.94 -7.18 -4.23
CA GLY A 145 -8.25 -7.44 -5.49
C GLY A 145 -8.05 -8.94 -5.74
N PRO A 146 -7.29 -9.66 -4.91
CA PRO A 146 -7.04 -11.08 -5.10
C PRO A 146 -8.29 -11.94 -5.08
N VAL A 147 -9.32 -11.59 -4.28
CA VAL A 147 -10.59 -12.33 -4.24
C VAL A 147 -11.30 -12.24 -5.59
N VAL A 148 -11.48 -11.01 -6.09
CA VAL A 148 -12.11 -10.78 -7.41
C VAL A 148 -11.27 -11.43 -8.51
N GLY A 149 -9.94 -11.24 -8.46
CA GLY A 149 -9.01 -11.81 -9.42
C GLY A 149 -9.04 -13.33 -9.44
N GLY A 150 -9.03 -13.97 -8.28
CA GLY A 150 -9.10 -15.41 -8.15
C GLY A 150 -10.40 -16.01 -8.66
N ILE A 151 -11.56 -15.40 -8.31
CA ILE A 151 -12.87 -15.86 -8.77
C ILE A 151 -13.02 -15.70 -10.29
N VAL A 152 -12.76 -14.51 -10.80
CA VAL A 152 -12.93 -14.22 -12.23
C VAL A 152 -11.90 -14.99 -13.06
N GLY A 153 -10.64 -15.00 -12.62
CA GLY A 153 -9.57 -15.70 -13.30
C GLY A 153 -9.80 -17.20 -13.39
N GLN A 154 -10.26 -17.83 -12.32
CA GLN A 154 -10.56 -19.28 -12.33
C GLN A 154 -11.69 -19.66 -13.29
N HIS A 155 -12.74 -18.84 -13.41
CA HIS A 155 -13.93 -19.19 -14.22
C HIS A 155 -13.82 -18.71 -15.67
N TYR A 156 -13.14 -17.59 -15.90
CA TYR A 156 -13.12 -16.93 -17.20
C TYR A 156 -11.69 -16.71 -17.77
N GLY A 157 -10.66 -16.98 -16.97
CA GLY A 157 -9.26 -16.76 -17.35
C GLY A 157 -8.78 -15.30 -17.15
N VAL A 158 -7.48 -15.13 -17.24
CA VAL A 158 -6.80 -13.85 -16.95
C VAL A 158 -7.16 -12.73 -17.94
N ASP A 159 -7.46 -13.07 -19.20
CA ASP A 159 -7.84 -12.07 -20.21
C ASP A 159 -9.17 -11.39 -19.88
N HIS A 160 -10.15 -12.18 -19.53
CA HIS A 160 -11.45 -11.67 -19.14
C HIS A 160 -11.37 -10.82 -17.87
N LEU A 161 -10.45 -11.14 -16.96
CA LEU A 161 -10.19 -10.33 -15.78
C LEU A 161 -9.71 -8.91 -16.15
N PHE A 162 -8.78 -8.78 -17.10
CA PHE A 162 -8.29 -7.47 -17.53
C PHE A 162 -9.35 -6.70 -18.35
N TRP A 163 -10.14 -7.37 -19.16
CA TRP A 163 -11.28 -6.75 -19.84
C TRP A 163 -12.39 -6.31 -18.89
N LEU A 164 -12.66 -7.10 -17.84
CA LEU A 164 -13.58 -6.70 -16.78
C LEU A 164 -13.06 -5.46 -16.05
N LEU A 165 -11.77 -5.42 -15.71
CA LEU A 165 -11.14 -4.25 -15.09
C LEU A 165 -11.27 -3.01 -15.97
N PHE A 166 -11.06 -3.16 -17.29
CA PHE A 166 -11.27 -2.09 -18.27
C PHE A 166 -12.73 -1.61 -18.24
N ALA A 167 -13.70 -2.50 -18.34
CA ALA A 167 -15.12 -2.13 -18.36
C ALA A 167 -15.55 -1.40 -17.08
N VAL A 168 -15.12 -1.92 -15.91
CA VAL A 168 -15.40 -1.30 -14.61
C VAL A 168 -14.72 0.06 -14.46
N SER A 169 -13.48 0.17 -14.87
CA SER A 169 -12.72 1.45 -14.79
C SER A 169 -13.26 2.50 -15.76
N LEU A 170 -13.66 2.12 -16.97
CA LEU A 170 -14.30 3.03 -17.93
C LEU A 170 -15.67 3.50 -17.41
N SER A 171 -16.48 2.58 -16.89
CA SER A 171 -17.78 2.92 -16.30
C SER A 171 -17.61 3.89 -15.12
N PHE A 172 -16.61 3.65 -14.28
CA PHE A 172 -16.31 4.53 -13.17
C PHE A 172 -15.77 5.90 -13.63
N TRP A 173 -14.94 5.93 -14.69
CA TRP A 173 -14.51 7.20 -15.30
C TRP A 173 -15.69 8.01 -15.83
N LEU A 174 -16.68 7.36 -16.48
CA LEU A 174 -17.91 8.04 -16.92
C LEU A 174 -18.70 8.61 -15.74
N ILE A 175 -18.80 7.88 -14.62
CA ILE A 175 -19.43 8.38 -13.38
C ILE A 175 -18.66 9.61 -12.84
N LEU A 176 -17.33 9.57 -12.84
CA LEU A 176 -16.51 10.73 -12.46
C LEU A 176 -16.74 11.91 -13.40
N PHE A 177 -16.77 11.67 -14.72
CA PHE A 177 -16.96 12.71 -15.73
C PHE A 177 -18.30 13.43 -15.56
N LEU A 178 -19.38 12.68 -15.32
CA LEU A 178 -20.73 13.24 -15.18
C LEU A 178 -20.99 13.81 -13.78
N GLY A 179 -20.43 13.21 -12.73
CA GLY A 179 -20.80 13.47 -11.34
C GLY A 179 -19.81 14.30 -10.53
N LEU A 180 -18.56 14.46 -10.96
CA LEU A 180 -17.56 15.18 -10.16
C LEU A 180 -17.62 16.69 -10.46
N PRO A 181 -17.99 17.57 -9.48
CA PRO A 181 -17.89 19.01 -9.63
C PRO A 181 -16.44 19.48 -9.51
N GLU A 182 -16.10 20.62 -10.10
CA GLU A 182 -14.83 21.27 -9.78
C GLU A 182 -14.88 21.85 -8.36
N THR A 183 -13.90 21.46 -7.55
CA THR A 183 -13.79 21.93 -6.15
C THR A 183 -12.66 22.92 -5.95
N TRP A 184 -11.92 23.21 -7.03
CA TRP A 184 -10.78 24.09 -7.00
C TRP A 184 -11.20 25.54 -6.78
N THR A 185 -10.79 26.11 -5.67
CA THR A 185 -10.81 27.55 -5.42
C THR A 185 -9.37 28.04 -5.47
N LEU A 186 -9.11 29.13 -6.21
CA LEU A 186 -7.79 29.78 -6.32
C LEU A 186 -7.25 30.16 -4.92
N ARG A 187 -6.74 29.19 -4.15
CA ARG A 187 -5.92 29.47 -2.97
C ARG A 187 -4.45 29.45 -3.41
N VAL A 188 -3.86 30.63 -3.46
CA VAL A 188 -2.50 30.93 -3.91
C VAL A 188 -1.37 30.30 -3.04
N ASN A 189 -1.70 29.51 -2.02
CA ASN A 189 -0.72 28.92 -1.11
C ASN A 189 -0.74 27.39 -1.18
N GLY A 190 -0.53 26.83 -2.37
CA GLY A 190 -0.14 25.42 -2.49
C GLY A 190 1.26 25.24 -1.88
N GLY A 191 1.33 24.57 -0.74
CA GLY A 191 2.61 24.26 -0.12
C GLY A 191 3.49 23.49 -1.11
N GLN A 192 4.52 24.14 -1.62
CA GLN A 192 5.50 23.50 -2.49
C GLN A 192 6.14 22.34 -1.73
N PHE A 193 6.02 21.13 -2.27
CA PHE A 193 6.81 19.99 -1.79
C PHE A 193 8.30 20.33 -2.02
N ARG A 194 9.00 20.72 -0.95
CA ARG A 194 10.42 21.04 -1.03
C ARG A 194 11.22 19.77 -0.67
N LEU A 195 12.18 19.41 -1.51
CA LEU A 195 13.16 18.34 -1.23
C LEU A 195 13.80 18.49 0.15
N GLN A 196 13.98 19.74 0.62
CA GLN A 196 14.46 20.06 1.98
C GLN A 196 13.56 19.50 3.10
N GLN A 197 12.28 19.27 2.84
CA GLN A 197 11.35 18.68 3.83
C GLN A 197 11.52 17.16 3.92
N MET A 198 11.93 16.51 2.81
CA MET A 198 12.30 15.08 2.85
C MET A 198 13.55 14.85 3.70
N THR A 199 14.58 15.67 3.51
CA THR A 199 15.81 15.56 4.30
C THR A 199 15.54 15.79 5.78
N ALA A 200 14.67 16.73 6.14
CA ALA A 200 14.29 16.99 7.53
C ALA A 200 13.69 15.75 8.22
N VAL A 201 12.86 14.97 7.51
CA VAL A 201 12.27 13.74 8.06
C VAL A 201 13.31 12.63 8.21
N LEU A 202 14.16 12.46 7.20
CA LEU A 202 15.18 11.41 7.19
C LEU A 202 16.34 11.68 8.14
N THR A 203 16.62 12.95 8.44
CA THR A 203 17.61 13.35 9.46
C THR A 203 17.03 13.34 10.87
N HIS A 204 15.69 13.43 11.00
CA HIS A 204 15.05 13.36 12.31
C HIS A 204 15.14 11.97 12.90
N ARG A 205 15.68 11.85 14.10
CA ARG A 205 16.02 10.59 14.77
C ARG A 205 14.85 9.60 14.84
N ILE A 206 13.66 10.06 15.23
CA ILE A 206 12.45 9.25 15.38
C ILE A 206 11.76 9.11 14.02
N GLY A 207 11.74 10.15 13.19
CA GLY A 207 11.16 10.13 11.85
C GLY A 207 11.77 9.02 10.99
N LEU A 208 13.09 8.92 10.96
CA LEU A 208 13.81 7.87 10.23
C LEU A 208 13.43 6.46 10.74
N ALA A 209 13.34 6.27 12.07
CA ALA A 209 13.01 4.97 12.66
C ALA A 209 11.60 4.51 12.23
N ILE A 210 10.62 5.42 12.16
CA ILE A 210 9.26 5.13 11.73
C ILE A 210 9.21 4.83 10.22
N VAL A 211 9.94 5.60 9.40
CA VAL A 211 10.03 5.37 7.95
C VAL A 211 10.63 3.99 7.68
N VAL A 212 11.71 3.62 8.37
CA VAL A 212 12.35 2.30 8.22
C VAL A 212 11.41 1.16 8.64
N LEU A 213 10.73 1.29 9.80
CA LEU A 213 9.76 0.27 10.24
C LEU A 213 8.63 0.09 9.21
N GLY A 214 7.99 1.19 8.80
CA GLY A 214 6.90 1.14 7.82
C GLY A 214 7.35 0.54 6.48
N SER A 215 8.56 0.87 6.05
CA SER A 215 9.17 0.32 4.83
C SER A 215 9.32 -1.20 4.91
N VAL A 216 9.90 -1.72 5.98
CA VAL A 216 10.13 -3.17 6.16
C VAL A 216 8.80 -3.90 6.30
N GLN A 217 7.83 -3.38 7.06
CA GLN A 217 6.50 -3.98 7.18
C GLN A 217 5.80 -4.13 5.84
N TYR A 218 5.86 -3.10 5.00
CA TYR A 218 5.23 -3.15 3.68
C TYR A 218 6.04 -3.96 2.66
N ALA A 219 7.36 -4.02 2.80
CA ALA A 219 8.18 -4.96 2.03
C ALA A 219 7.71 -6.39 2.26
N VAL A 220 7.59 -6.82 3.52
CA VAL A 220 7.10 -8.17 3.89
C VAL A 220 5.68 -8.40 3.40
N PHE A 221 4.78 -7.45 3.62
CA PHE A 221 3.38 -7.58 3.20
C PHE A 221 3.25 -7.80 1.69
N TYR A 222 3.97 -7.02 0.88
CA TYR A 222 3.92 -7.16 -0.58
C TYR A 222 4.70 -8.37 -1.09
N THR A 223 5.74 -8.78 -0.40
CA THR A 223 6.41 -10.07 -0.69
C THR A 223 5.45 -11.24 -0.47
N LEU A 224 4.68 -11.23 0.62
CA LEU A 224 3.59 -12.20 0.82
C LEU A 224 2.58 -12.16 -0.32
N LEU A 225 2.11 -10.97 -0.73
CA LEU A 225 1.13 -10.82 -1.82
C LEU A 225 1.63 -11.40 -3.15
N VAL A 226 2.93 -11.29 -3.43
CA VAL A 226 3.53 -11.75 -4.70
C VAL A 226 3.89 -13.23 -4.68
N LEU A 227 4.43 -13.73 -3.58
CA LEU A 227 4.99 -15.10 -3.51
C LEU A 227 4.04 -16.12 -2.88
N LEU A 228 3.06 -15.68 -2.09
CA LEU A 228 2.08 -16.58 -1.48
C LEU A 228 1.34 -17.46 -2.50
N PRO A 229 0.94 -17.00 -3.70
CA PRO A 229 0.33 -17.87 -4.71
C PRO A 229 1.20 -19.06 -5.07
N ASN A 230 2.52 -18.87 -5.23
CA ASN A 230 3.44 -19.96 -5.55
C ASN A 230 3.51 -20.98 -4.40
N ILE A 231 3.64 -20.51 -3.16
CA ILE A 231 3.66 -21.36 -1.96
C ILE A 231 2.38 -22.19 -1.85
N LEU A 232 1.22 -21.60 -2.18
CA LEU A 232 -0.08 -22.24 -2.07
C LEU A 232 -0.34 -23.26 -3.18
N ILE A 233 0.15 -23.02 -4.39
CA ILE A 233 0.05 -23.97 -5.51
C ILE A 233 1.01 -25.13 -5.28
N GLU A 234 2.28 -24.86 -4.97
CA GLU A 234 3.30 -25.89 -4.77
C GLU A 234 3.03 -26.77 -3.53
N GLY A 235 2.51 -26.15 -2.44
CA GLY A 235 2.31 -26.86 -1.17
C GLY A 235 0.93 -27.47 -0.96
N TYR A 236 -0.12 -26.91 -1.60
CA TYR A 236 -1.52 -27.24 -1.29
C TYR A 236 -2.41 -27.47 -2.52
N ASP A 237 -1.86 -27.32 -3.73
CA ASP A 237 -2.60 -27.47 -5.00
C ASP A 237 -3.91 -26.66 -5.06
N LEU A 238 -3.86 -25.42 -4.54
CA LEU A 238 -5.05 -24.55 -4.47
C LEU A 238 -5.39 -23.91 -5.81
N THR A 239 -6.68 -23.80 -6.06
CA THR A 239 -7.20 -23.04 -7.20
C THR A 239 -6.99 -21.54 -7.03
N PRO A 240 -6.94 -20.74 -8.11
CA PRO A 240 -6.82 -19.28 -8.04
C PRO A 240 -7.86 -18.61 -7.13
N SER A 241 -9.11 -19.11 -7.12
CA SER A 241 -10.16 -18.65 -6.22
C SER A 241 -9.82 -18.94 -4.75
N GLY A 242 -9.36 -20.17 -4.43
CA GLY A 242 -8.93 -20.54 -3.09
C GLY A 242 -7.79 -19.66 -2.59
N ILE A 243 -6.82 -19.36 -3.46
CA ILE A 243 -5.73 -18.42 -3.18
C ILE A 243 -6.28 -17.02 -2.87
N GLY A 244 -7.20 -16.51 -3.72
CA GLY A 244 -7.83 -15.22 -3.53
C GLY A 244 -8.52 -15.09 -2.17
N TRP A 245 -9.27 -16.12 -1.74
CA TRP A 245 -9.93 -16.12 -0.44
C TRP A 245 -8.95 -16.09 0.75
N LEU A 246 -7.74 -16.64 0.60
CA LEU A 246 -6.71 -16.61 1.65
C LEU A 246 -6.08 -15.21 1.86
N PHE A 247 -6.25 -14.28 0.92
CA PHE A 247 -5.86 -12.87 1.13
C PHE A 247 -6.87 -12.06 1.94
N MET A 248 -8.13 -12.52 2.03
CA MET A 248 -9.18 -11.83 2.80
C MET A 248 -8.84 -11.69 4.30
N PRO A 249 -8.45 -12.75 5.02
CA PRO A 249 -8.08 -12.65 6.43
C PRO A 249 -7.04 -11.56 6.71
N ILE A 250 -6.00 -11.46 5.88
CA ILE A 250 -4.96 -10.44 6.04
C ILE A 250 -5.59 -9.04 6.00
N SER A 251 -6.36 -8.75 4.95
CA SER A 251 -6.90 -7.41 4.72
C SER A 251 -7.97 -7.01 5.73
N VAL A 252 -8.87 -7.92 6.07
CA VAL A 252 -9.88 -7.70 7.12
C VAL A 252 -9.19 -7.43 8.46
N CYS A 253 -8.17 -8.21 8.81
CA CYS A 253 -7.41 -8.03 10.03
C CYS A 253 -6.58 -6.75 10.05
N ILE A 254 -6.06 -6.27 8.91
CA ILE A 254 -5.43 -4.95 8.81
C ILE A 254 -6.44 -3.84 9.15
N VAL A 255 -7.65 -3.90 8.60
CA VAL A 255 -8.70 -2.91 8.87
C VAL A 255 -9.10 -2.93 10.35
N ILE A 256 -9.39 -4.10 10.90
CA ILE A 256 -9.74 -4.27 12.32
C ILE A 256 -8.58 -3.79 13.20
N GLY A 257 -7.36 -4.20 12.90
CA GLY A 257 -6.16 -3.78 13.62
C GLY A 257 -5.97 -2.25 13.60
N SER A 258 -6.17 -1.61 12.45
CA SER A 258 -6.06 -0.14 12.34
C SER A 258 -7.10 0.60 13.20
N MET A 259 -8.31 0.08 13.29
CA MET A 259 -9.35 0.65 14.17
C MET A 259 -8.98 0.51 15.65
N ILE A 260 -8.51 -0.66 16.05
CA ILE A 260 -8.10 -0.95 17.44
C ILE A 260 -6.82 -0.18 17.78
N GLY A 261 -5.82 -0.17 16.90
CA GLY A 261 -4.54 0.51 17.10
C GLY A 261 -4.68 2.01 17.32
N GLY A 262 -5.67 2.65 16.68
CA GLY A 262 -6.04 4.04 16.95
C GLY A 262 -6.49 4.27 18.41
N ARG A 263 -7.32 3.37 18.96
CA ARG A 263 -7.84 3.46 20.33
C ARG A 263 -6.81 3.09 21.40
N LEU A 264 -5.92 2.13 21.11
CA LEU A 264 -4.89 1.71 22.07
C LEU A 264 -3.95 2.85 22.48
N GLN A 265 -3.79 3.87 21.65
CA GLN A 265 -2.97 5.05 21.95
C GLN A 265 -3.54 5.91 23.08
N GLU A 266 -4.84 5.77 23.42
CA GLU A 266 -5.47 6.45 24.55
C GLU A 266 -4.99 5.86 25.90
N TYR A 267 -4.61 4.58 25.91
CA TYR A 267 -4.24 3.84 27.11
C TYR A 267 -2.73 3.62 27.27
N PHE A 268 -1.98 3.64 26.17
CA PHE A 268 -0.56 3.29 26.18
C PHE A 268 0.30 4.40 25.58
N LYS A 269 1.52 4.56 26.12
CA LYS A 269 2.51 5.48 25.53
C LYS A 269 2.88 5.04 24.12
N ALA A 270 2.63 5.88 23.12
CA ALA A 270 2.72 5.53 21.69
C ALA A 270 4.06 4.89 21.29
N LYS A 271 5.21 5.39 21.78
CA LYS A 271 6.55 4.82 21.48
C LYS A 271 6.72 3.39 22.01
N LYS A 272 6.25 3.11 23.24
CA LYS A 272 6.33 1.75 23.83
C LYS A 272 5.36 0.80 23.11
N LEU A 273 4.15 1.30 22.83
CA LEU A 273 3.14 0.56 22.06
C LEU A 273 3.69 0.17 20.69
N LEU A 274 4.30 1.09 19.96
CA LEU A 274 4.84 0.82 18.62
C LEU A 274 5.93 -0.26 18.65
N LEU A 275 6.83 -0.24 19.63
CA LEU A 275 7.84 -1.30 19.78
C LEU A 275 7.23 -2.67 20.05
N LEU A 276 6.23 -2.73 20.94
CA LEU A 276 5.51 -3.97 21.20
C LEU A 276 4.83 -4.49 19.92
N LEU A 277 4.13 -3.62 19.19
CA LEU A 277 3.43 -3.99 17.96
C LEU A 277 4.39 -4.42 16.85
N ALA A 278 5.55 -3.78 16.75
CA ALA A 278 6.60 -4.18 15.81
C ALA A 278 7.18 -5.56 16.17
N ALA A 279 7.40 -5.84 17.45
CA ALA A 279 7.84 -7.16 17.92
C ALA A 279 6.78 -8.24 17.66
N LEU A 280 5.49 -7.95 17.92
CA LEU A 280 4.39 -8.86 17.60
C LEU A 280 4.26 -9.12 16.10
N ASN A 281 4.49 -8.10 15.26
CA ASN A 281 4.47 -8.25 13.82
C ASN A 281 5.64 -9.14 13.35
N MET A 282 6.84 -8.98 13.90
CA MET A 282 7.96 -9.88 13.65
C MET A 282 7.63 -11.34 14.07
N MET A 283 7.06 -11.52 15.27
CA MET A 283 6.65 -12.85 15.73
C MET A 283 5.60 -13.51 14.85
N SER A 284 4.71 -12.72 14.23
CA SER A 284 3.73 -13.25 13.28
C SER A 284 4.36 -13.76 12.00
N ILE A 285 5.48 -13.18 11.55
CA ILE A 285 6.26 -13.70 10.41
C ILE A 285 6.93 -15.02 10.80
N LEU A 286 7.51 -15.13 11.99
CA LEU A 286 8.05 -16.39 12.49
C LEU A 286 6.98 -17.48 12.58
N LEU A 287 5.79 -17.13 13.08
CA LEU A 287 4.65 -18.02 13.12
C LEU A 287 4.30 -18.51 11.71
N PHE A 288 4.25 -17.62 10.73
CA PHE A 288 4.03 -17.99 9.32
C PHE A 288 5.09 -18.99 8.82
N VAL A 289 6.37 -18.74 9.06
CA VAL A 289 7.46 -19.64 8.65
C VAL A 289 7.29 -21.05 9.22
N VAL A 290 6.86 -21.16 10.47
CA VAL A 290 6.67 -22.46 11.14
C VAL A 290 5.40 -23.15 10.67
N THR A 291 4.31 -22.41 10.50
CA THR A 291 2.97 -22.99 10.29
C THR A 291 2.57 -23.14 8.82
N ALA A 292 3.25 -22.45 7.91
CA ALA A 292 2.88 -22.43 6.49
C ALA A 292 2.93 -23.80 5.81
N SER A 293 3.70 -24.76 6.33
CA SER A 293 3.77 -26.13 5.82
C SER A 293 2.91 -27.16 6.58
N LEU A 294 2.17 -26.74 7.64
CA LEU A 294 1.42 -27.67 8.48
C LEU A 294 0.00 -27.91 7.94
N SER A 295 -0.75 -26.83 7.72
CA SER A 295 -2.09 -26.90 7.14
C SER A 295 -2.53 -25.53 6.61
N ILE A 296 -3.56 -25.52 5.72
CA ILE A 296 -4.16 -24.30 5.20
C ILE A 296 -4.75 -23.45 6.32
N SER A 297 -5.37 -24.08 7.33
CA SER A 297 -5.99 -23.37 8.46
C SER A 297 -4.95 -22.66 9.32
N THR A 298 -3.83 -23.32 9.64
CA THR A 298 -2.76 -22.69 10.41
C THR A 298 -2.06 -21.57 9.64
N LEU A 299 -1.91 -21.74 8.33
CA LEU A 299 -1.42 -20.71 7.43
C LEU A 299 -2.36 -19.50 7.42
N ALA A 300 -3.67 -19.70 7.24
CA ALA A 300 -4.67 -18.63 7.24
C ALA A 300 -4.68 -17.85 8.58
N ILE A 301 -4.55 -18.56 9.70
CA ILE A 301 -4.47 -17.94 11.04
C ILE A 301 -3.19 -17.09 11.15
N SER A 302 -2.04 -17.60 10.71
CA SER A 302 -0.77 -16.84 10.75
C SER A 302 -0.84 -15.58 9.90
N LEU A 303 -1.46 -15.65 8.71
CA LEU A 303 -1.70 -14.50 7.83
C LEU A 303 -2.65 -13.47 8.48
N ALA A 304 -3.71 -13.93 9.15
CA ALA A 304 -4.64 -13.08 9.89
C ALA A 304 -3.92 -12.34 11.04
N ILE A 305 -3.09 -13.05 11.82
CA ILE A 305 -2.29 -12.47 12.90
C ILE A 305 -1.29 -11.44 12.35
N PHE A 306 -0.63 -11.75 11.23
CA PHE A 306 0.25 -10.80 10.55
C PHE A 306 -0.51 -9.53 10.13
N GLY A 307 -1.68 -9.68 9.49
CA GLY A 307 -2.52 -8.56 9.09
C GLY A 307 -2.98 -7.72 10.30
N LEU A 308 -3.38 -8.37 11.39
CA LEU A 308 -3.81 -7.69 12.62
C LEU A 308 -2.68 -6.86 13.24
N THR A 309 -1.51 -7.44 13.41
CA THR A 309 -0.36 -6.77 14.02
C THR A 309 0.18 -5.64 13.16
N LEU A 310 0.19 -5.82 11.82
CA LEU A 310 0.48 -4.76 10.87
C LEU A 310 -0.52 -3.61 11.01
N GLY A 311 -1.84 -3.93 10.96
CA GLY A 311 -2.91 -2.95 11.08
C GLY A 311 -2.84 -2.15 12.38
N LEU A 312 -2.61 -2.81 13.52
CA LEU A 312 -2.45 -2.15 14.82
C LEU A 312 -1.33 -1.09 14.81
N SER A 313 -0.24 -1.35 14.10
CA SER A 313 0.94 -0.47 14.11
C SER A 313 0.79 0.78 13.24
N LEU A 314 -0.02 0.73 12.16
CA LEU A 314 -0.13 1.81 11.17
C LEU A 314 -0.57 3.16 11.77
N PRO A 315 -1.69 3.27 12.51
CA PRO A 315 -2.11 4.55 13.08
C PRO A 315 -1.11 5.07 14.13
N VAL A 316 -0.46 4.18 14.88
CA VAL A 316 0.54 4.57 15.88
C VAL A 316 1.76 5.21 15.22
N GLN A 317 2.22 4.68 14.10
CA GLN A 317 3.32 5.24 13.30
C GLN A 317 3.00 6.66 12.83
N ILE A 318 1.81 6.85 12.24
CA ILE A 318 1.39 8.16 11.72
C ILE A 318 1.23 9.18 12.85
N THR A 319 0.69 8.77 14.00
CA THR A 319 0.54 9.65 15.17
C THR A 319 1.89 10.12 15.69
N ILE A 320 2.83 9.19 15.95
CA ILE A 320 4.16 9.56 16.44
C ILE A 320 4.87 10.48 15.44
N LEU A 321 4.77 10.18 14.14
CA LEU A 321 5.40 10.99 13.10
C LEU A 321 4.82 12.42 13.08
N ALA A 322 3.50 12.55 13.23
CA ALA A 322 2.82 13.84 13.28
C ALA A 322 3.16 14.66 14.54
N ASP A 323 3.34 13.99 15.68
CA ASP A 323 3.68 14.63 16.95
C ASP A 323 5.14 15.10 17.01
N GLU A 324 6.05 14.29 16.45
CA GLU A 324 7.48 14.64 16.39
C GLU A 324 7.80 15.73 15.34
N MET A 325 6.88 15.95 14.37
CA MET A 325 7.08 16.92 13.28
C MET A 325 5.86 17.85 13.12
N PRO A 326 5.50 18.65 14.15
CA PRO A 326 4.27 19.42 14.16
C PRO A 326 4.17 20.46 13.04
N ASN A 327 5.30 21.05 12.63
CA ASN A 327 5.37 22.06 11.57
C ASN A 327 5.39 21.47 10.15
N HIS A 328 5.60 20.14 10.01
CA HIS A 328 5.79 19.46 8.73
C HIS A 328 5.01 18.15 8.62
N ARG A 329 3.84 18.03 9.29
CA ARG A 329 3.04 16.81 9.37
C ARG A 329 2.71 16.20 8.02
N ALA A 330 2.26 17.03 7.06
CA ALA A 330 1.89 16.58 5.73
C ALA A 330 3.11 16.05 4.95
N SER A 331 4.22 16.77 5.00
CA SER A 331 5.48 16.36 4.35
C SER A 331 6.04 15.08 4.96
N ALA A 332 6.00 14.95 6.29
CA ALA A 332 6.45 13.76 7.00
C ALA A 332 5.64 12.52 6.60
N THR A 333 4.31 12.65 6.53
CA THR A 333 3.43 11.57 6.04
C THR A 333 3.70 11.26 4.57
N GLY A 334 3.96 12.26 3.74
CA GLY A 334 4.31 12.06 2.32
C GLY A 334 5.62 11.28 2.16
N VAL A 335 6.66 11.63 2.90
CA VAL A 335 7.95 10.92 2.90
C VAL A 335 7.78 9.47 3.38
N TYR A 336 7.06 9.27 4.48
CA TYR A 336 6.74 7.95 5.00
C TYR A 336 6.03 7.08 3.95
N ASN A 337 5.01 7.61 3.29
CA ASN A 337 4.28 6.88 2.26
C ASN A 337 5.16 6.60 1.03
N PHE A 338 5.97 7.56 0.59
CA PHE A 338 6.90 7.37 -0.52
C PHE A 338 7.84 6.19 -0.27
N PHE A 339 8.51 6.15 0.87
CA PHE A 339 9.41 5.05 1.19
C PHE A 339 8.67 3.71 1.34
N ARG A 340 7.46 3.69 1.89
CA ARG A 340 6.62 2.49 1.91
C ARG A 340 6.37 1.95 0.51
N TYR A 341 5.98 2.79 -0.44
CA TYR A 341 5.74 2.37 -1.83
C TYR A 341 7.03 1.89 -2.52
N VAL A 342 8.16 2.54 -2.28
CA VAL A 342 9.47 2.08 -2.78
C VAL A 342 9.77 0.66 -2.26
N TRP A 343 9.57 0.42 -0.98
CA TRP A 343 9.84 -0.88 -0.36
C TRP A 343 8.78 -1.94 -0.71
N MET A 344 7.57 -1.56 -1.09
CA MET A 344 6.59 -2.47 -1.74
C MET A 344 7.12 -3.04 -3.08
N THR A 345 8.03 -2.33 -3.73
CA THR A 345 8.72 -2.80 -4.94
C THR A 345 9.96 -3.62 -4.60
N ILE A 346 10.83 -3.09 -3.74
CA ILE A 346 12.11 -3.72 -3.38
C ILE A 346 11.88 -5.05 -2.64
N GLY A 347 10.90 -5.10 -1.75
CA GLY A 347 10.59 -6.29 -0.95
C GLY A 347 10.37 -7.54 -1.80
N PRO A 348 9.35 -7.56 -2.69
CA PRO A 348 9.10 -8.70 -3.57
C PRO A 348 10.26 -9.01 -4.53
N MET A 349 10.97 -8.00 -5.04
CA MET A 349 12.15 -8.22 -5.90
C MET A 349 13.26 -8.95 -5.14
N ALA A 350 13.58 -8.50 -3.93
CA ALA A 350 14.54 -9.18 -3.07
C ALA A 350 14.02 -10.55 -2.63
N GLY A 351 12.73 -10.64 -2.29
CA GLY A 351 12.07 -11.89 -1.91
C GLY A 351 12.17 -12.95 -3.01
N THR A 352 11.84 -12.61 -4.24
CA THR A 352 11.95 -13.52 -5.39
C THR A 352 13.38 -14.08 -5.55
N PHE A 353 14.41 -13.26 -5.26
CA PHE A 353 15.80 -13.74 -5.27
C PHE A 353 16.05 -14.78 -4.18
N PHE A 354 15.58 -14.55 -2.95
CA PHE A 354 15.75 -15.47 -1.83
C PHE A 354 14.84 -16.69 -1.90
N TYR A 355 13.70 -16.61 -2.58
CA TYR A 355 12.75 -17.71 -2.77
C TYR A 355 13.41 -18.95 -3.40
N ARG A 356 14.46 -18.77 -4.20
CA ARG A 356 15.26 -19.85 -4.81
C ARG A 356 15.90 -20.79 -3.77
N PHE A 357 16.08 -20.30 -2.54
CA PHE A 357 16.60 -21.09 -1.41
C PHE A 357 15.47 -21.66 -0.53
N GLY A 358 14.20 -21.43 -0.94
CA GLY A 358 13.00 -21.82 -0.23
C GLY A 358 12.37 -20.67 0.56
N TYR A 359 11.02 -20.63 0.58
CA TYR A 359 10.27 -19.56 1.23
C TYR A 359 10.59 -19.36 2.72
N LYS A 360 10.98 -20.44 3.43
CA LYS A 360 11.36 -20.34 4.85
C LYS A 360 12.60 -19.48 5.05
N ILE A 361 13.61 -19.64 4.19
CA ILE A 361 14.85 -18.86 4.25
C ILE A 361 14.56 -17.40 3.94
N GLU A 362 13.75 -17.14 2.93
CA GLU A 362 13.33 -15.79 2.56
C GLU A 362 12.69 -15.05 3.75
N PHE A 363 11.65 -15.63 4.36
CA PHE A 363 10.97 -14.97 5.49
C PHE A 363 11.83 -14.90 6.76
N LEU A 364 12.78 -15.82 6.96
CA LEU A 364 13.77 -15.70 8.03
C LEU A 364 14.73 -14.52 7.81
N VAL A 365 15.09 -14.20 6.57
CA VAL A 365 15.87 -12.98 6.26
C VAL A 365 15.07 -11.73 6.67
N PHE A 366 13.76 -11.67 6.39
CA PHE A 366 12.94 -10.56 6.87
C PHE A 366 12.87 -10.49 8.39
N VAL A 367 12.81 -11.61 9.10
CA VAL A 367 12.87 -11.64 10.57
C VAL A 367 14.19 -11.05 11.07
N LEU A 368 15.33 -11.39 10.47
CA LEU A 368 16.63 -10.80 10.83
C LEU A 368 16.64 -9.28 10.60
N ILE A 369 16.09 -8.83 9.47
CA ILE A 369 15.93 -7.40 9.20
C ILE A 369 15.04 -6.73 10.26
N PHE A 370 13.93 -7.38 10.67
CA PHE A 370 13.07 -6.86 11.74
C PHE A 370 13.79 -6.75 13.09
N ILE A 371 14.62 -7.73 13.45
CA ILE A 371 15.44 -7.68 14.67
C ILE A 371 16.36 -6.44 14.63
N ALA A 372 17.04 -6.21 13.50
CA ALA A 372 17.88 -5.03 13.32
C ALA A 372 17.08 -3.73 13.43
N VAL A 373 15.88 -3.68 12.84
CA VAL A 373 14.97 -2.52 12.92
C VAL A 373 14.50 -2.29 14.35
N LEU A 374 14.12 -3.32 15.09
CA LEU A 374 13.71 -3.20 16.49
C LEU A 374 14.86 -2.65 17.37
N PHE A 375 16.06 -3.17 17.17
CA PHE A 375 17.23 -2.66 17.86
C PHE A 375 17.53 -1.19 17.51
N PHE A 376 17.44 -0.85 16.24
CA PHE A 376 17.57 0.53 15.75
C PHE A 376 16.51 1.45 16.37
N MET A 377 15.24 1.03 16.42
CA MET A 377 14.15 1.79 17.03
C MET A 377 14.38 1.98 18.54
N CYS A 378 14.78 0.95 19.28
CA CYS A 378 15.11 1.06 20.70
C CYS A 378 16.20 2.09 20.92
N SER A 379 17.28 2.08 20.14
CA SER A 379 18.34 3.06 20.22
C SER A 379 17.88 4.47 19.91
N ARG A 380 16.97 4.64 18.97
CA ARG A 380 16.43 5.96 18.56
C ARG A 380 15.37 6.50 19.51
N PHE A 381 14.55 5.66 20.10
CA PHE A 381 13.47 6.08 21.02
C PHE A 381 13.95 6.35 22.44
N PHE A 382 14.92 5.57 22.94
CA PHE A 382 15.36 5.61 24.35
C PHE A 382 16.85 5.90 24.55
N GLY A 383 17.65 5.91 23.47
CA GLY A 383 19.07 6.27 23.59
C GLY A 383 19.23 7.71 24.07
N THR A 384 19.96 7.89 25.16
CA THR A 384 20.30 9.20 25.73
C THR A 384 21.08 10.03 24.73
N THR A 385 20.63 11.25 24.47
CA THR A 385 21.43 12.29 23.82
C THR A 385 22.61 12.63 24.76
N LYS A 386 23.75 11.97 24.60
CA LYS A 386 25.02 12.48 25.11
C LYS A 386 25.32 13.74 24.27
N GLY A 387 24.95 14.93 24.74
CA GLY A 387 25.36 16.15 24.03
C GLY A 387 24.53 17.41 24.25
N SER A 388 23.84 17.60 25.42
CA SER A 388 23.31 18.93 25.75
C SER A 388 23.52 19.35 27.22
N ARG A 389 24.64 18.89 27.85
CA ARG A 389 25.07 19.39 29.16
C ARG A 389 26.49 19.93 29.06
N SER A 390 26.73 20.95 28.21
CA SER A 390 27.94 21.73 28.27
C SER A 390 27.79 23.02 27.46
N MET A 391 26.81 23.85 27.82
CA MET A 391 26.81 25.30 27.57
C MET A 391 25.84 25.93 28.57
N GLY A 392 26.31 26.09 29.80
CA GLY A 392 25.57 26.73 30.88
C GLY A 392 26.43 26.73 32.14
N ALA A 393 27.62 27.31 32.05
CA ALA A 393 28.41 27.80 33.17
C ALA A 393 29.09 29.11 32.75
#